data_d4e229d4cc4fba18dc210e8afa7567f3
#
_entry.id   d4e229d4cc4fba18dc210e8afa7567f3
#
_cell.length_a   1.000
_cell.length_b   1.000
_cell.length_c   1.000
_cell.angle_alpha   90.00
_cell.angle_beta   90.00
_cell.angle_gamma   90.00
#
_symmetry.space_group_name_H-M   'P 1'
#
loop_
_entity.id
_entity.type
_entity.pdbx_description
1 polymer ?
#
loop_
_entity_poly.entity_id
_entity_poly.type
_entity_poly.pdbx_seq_one_letter_code
_entity_poly.pdbx_strand_id
1 'polypeptide(L)'
;LMAQPYIIKRLGIEQGLSNNYVVGITQDKQGFLWFATEEGLNKFDGTRFITYYKNDPSNNTQSITGNELNQVYADPKRPIIWIATQRDGLNAYNYHSQTFTAYQNDPQNPNSLITNDVTDIVSAQNTDGLWICTYYRGIEYLDIATGKFTHYNKKTVPTLESEQTWTVLDGGDENLYIGHVNSGFS
;
A
#
# COMPACT_ATOMS: atom_id res chain seq x y z
N LEU A 1 6.31 26.08 -28.06
CA LEU A 1 6.64 25.50 -26.73
C LEU A 1 7.74 24.46 -26.96
N MET A 2 8.98 24.78 -26.61
CA MET A 2 10.05 23.76 -26.57
C MET A 2 9.80 22.86 -25.36
N ALA A 3 9.73 21.56 -25.60
CA ALA A 3 9.68 20.58 -24.52
C ALA A 3 11.00 20.66 -23.73
N GLN A 4 10.93 20.82 -22.41
CA GLN A 4 12.11 20.70 -21.58
C GLN A 4 12.69 19.29 -21.73
N PRO A 5 14.00 19.15 -21.97
CA PRO A 5 14.62 17.82 -22.06
C PRO A 5 14.53 17.13 -20.70
N TYR A 6 13.93 15.94 -20.66
CA TYR A 6 13.96 15.09 -19.46
C TYR A 6 15.38 14.50 -19.29
N ILE A 7 15.89 14.57 -18.07
CA ILE A 7 17.12 13.88 -17.68
C ILE A 7 16.73 12.55 -17.08
N ILE A 8 17.15 11.45 -17.71
CA ILE A 8 16.91 10.10 -17.18
C ILE A 8 18.13 9.69 -16.35
N LYS A 9 17.92 9.39 -15.07
CA LYS A 9 18.94 8.93 -14.14
C LYS A 9 18.54 7.57 -13.60
N ARG A 10 19.43 6.58 -13.64
CA ARG A 10 19.23 5.29 -13.01
C ARG A 10 19.71 5.35 -11.57
N LEU A 11 18.88 4.90 -10.64
CA LEU A 11 19.22 4.67 -9.24
C LEU A 11 18.87 3.22 -8.90
N GLY A 12 19.77 2.52 -8.26
CA GLY A 12 19.61 1.10 -7.92
C GLY A 12 20.33 0.74 -6.62
N ILE A 13 20.59 -0.53 -6.42
CA ILE A 13 21.28 -1.03 -5.21
C ILE A 13 22.65 -0.40 -4.98
N GLU A 14 23.36 -0.06 -6.05
CA GLU A 14 24.66 0.63 -5.96
C GLU A 14 24.54 2.05 -5.36
N GLN A 15 23.36 2.66 -5.43
CA GLN A 15 23.07 3.97 -4.84
C GLN A 15 22.32 3.85 -3.52
N GLY A 16 22.10 2.63 -3.00
CA GLY A 16 21.50 2.37 -1.70
C GLY A 16 20.03 1.95 -1.70
N LEU A 17 19.43 1.70 -2.88
CA LEU A 17 18.12 1.07 -2.95
C LEU A 17 18.20 -0.38 -2.43
N SER A 18 17.22 -0.84 -1.68
CA SER A 18 17.26 -2.18 -1.06
C SER A 18 17.20 -3.33 -2.08
N ASN A 19 16.46 -3.17 -3.17
CA ASN A 19 16.35 -4.15 -4.25
C ASN A 19 16.00 -3.44 -5.57
N ASN A 20 16.52 -3.97 -6.70
CA ASN A 20 16.24 -3.41 -8.02
C ASN A 20 14.82 -3.73 -8.55
N TYR A 21 14.10 -4.63 -7.92
CA TYR A 21 12.70 -4.92 -8.27
C TYR A 21 11.78 -3.98 -7.52
N VAL A 22 11.44 -2.86 -8.18
CA VAL A 22 10.55 -1.82 -7.64
C VAL A 22 9.13 -2.11 -8.10
N VAL A 23 8.22 -2.34 -7.16
CA VAL A 23 6.80 -2.66 -7.43
C VAL A 23 5.88 -1.46 -7.29
N GLY A 24 6.29 -0.42 -6.57
CA GLY A 24 5.50 0.78 -6.39
C GLY A 24 6.35 2.01 -6.08
N ILE A 25 5.87 3.17 -6.51
CA ILE A 25 6.51 4.47 -6.26
C ILE A 25 5.41 5.48 -5.89
N THR A 26 5.65 6.25 -4.84
CA THR A 26 4.78 7.37 -4.47
C THR A 26 5.60 8.55 -3.96
N GLN A 27 4.98 9.73 -3.89
CA GLN A 27 5.61 10.94 -3.33
C GLN A 27 4.78 11.45 -2.17
N ASP A 28 5.42 11.74 -1.03
CA ASP A 28 4.75 12.36 0.11
C ASP A 28 4.62 13.89 -0.05
N LYS A 29 3.87 14.52 0.85
CA LYS A 29 3.63 15.96 0.84
C LYS A 29 4.88 16.81 1.13
N GLN A 30 5.95 16.21 1.63
CA GLN A 30 7.24 16.85 1.86
C GLN A 30 8.14 16.78 0.63
N GLY A 31 7.72 16.04 -0.42
CA GLY A 31 8.44 15.86 -1.67
C GLY A 31 9.40 14.66 -1.68
N PHE A 32 9.48 13.87 -0.60
CA PHE A 32 10.27 12.64 -0.58
C PHE A 32 9.62 11.56 -1.43
N LEU A 33 10.44 10.80 -2.14
CA LEU A 33 9.97 9.63 -2.89
C LEU A 33 10.05 8.38 -2.02
N TRP A 34 9.04 7.52 -2.16
CA TRP A 34 8.95 6.25 -1.47
C TRP A 34 8.84 5.13 -2.48
N PHE A 35 9.59 4.07 -2.25
CA PHE A 35 9.68 2.92 -3.15
C PHE A 35 9.38 1.64 -2.38
N ALA A 36 8.40 0.90 -2.88
CA ALA A 36 8.17 -0.48 -2.45
C ALA A 36 9.02 -1.42 -3.31
N THR A 37 9.71 -2.33 -2.67
CA THR A 37 10.52 -3.36 -3.33
C THR A 37 10.23 -4.74 -2.75
N GLU A 38 10.80 -5.81 -3.35
CA GLU A 38 10.75 -7.14 -2.75
C GLU A 38 11.63 -7.28 -1.47
N GLU A 39 12.44 -6.27 -1.15
CA GLU A 39 13.30 -6.26 0.04
C GLU A 39 13.19 -4.95 0.83
N GLY A 40 11.97 -4.57 1.18
CA GLY A 40 11.70 -3.48 2.09
C GLY A 40 11.21 -2.19 1.45
N LEU A 41 10.92 -1.23 2.33
CA LEU A 41 10.46 0.11 1.99
C LEU A 41 11.64 1.07 1.95
N ASN A 42 11.73 1.89 0.90
CA ASN A 42 12.80 2.86 0.75
C ASN A 42 12.23 4.27 0.68
N LYS A 43 12.85 5.20 1.41
CA LYS A 43 12.63 6.64 1.31
C LYS A 43 13.83 7.29 0.63
N PHE A 44 13.61 8.15 -0.37
CA PHE A 44 14.65 8.89 -1.07
C PHE A 44 14.49 10.39 -0.88
N ASP A 45 15.52 11.07 -0.42
CA ASP A 45 15.54 12.51 -0.14
C ASP A 45 16.09 13.37 -1.29
N GLY A 46 16.34 12.75 -2.45
CA GLY A 46 16.99 13.38 -3.61
C GLY A 46 18.49 13.10 -3.69
N THR A 47 19.10 12.61 -2.61
CA THR A 47 20.55 12.31 -2.52
C THR A 47 20.84 10.90 -2.03
N ARG A 48 20.09 10.40 -1.06
CA ARG A 48 20.32 9.10 -0.43
C ARG A 48 19.03 8.35 -0.17
N PHE A 49 19.13 7.02 -0.06
CA PHE A 49 18.08 6.16 0.42
C PHE A 49 18.16 5.92 1.92
N ILE A 50 17.00 5.84 2.56
CA ILE A 50 16.80 5.31 3.91
C ILE A 50 15.88 4.10 3.73
N THR A 51 16.30 2.92 4.20
CA THR A 51 15.53 1.68 4.05
C THR A 51 14.93 1.26 5.38
N TYR A 52 13.70 0.74 5.31
CA TYR A 52 12.96 0.19 6.43
C TYR A 52 12.72 -1.30 6.19
N TYR A 53 13.16 -2.12 7.14
CA TYR A 53 13.07 -3.59 7.08
C TYR A 53 12.23 -4.14 8.23
N LYS A 54 11.70 -5.34 8.04
CA LYS A 54 11.14 -6.13 9.13
C LYS A 54 12.25 -6.48 10.14
N ASN A 55 11.96 -6.25 11.43
CA ASN A 55 12.90 -6.53 12.52
C ASN A 55 14.26 -5.80 12.39
N ASP A 56 14.25 -4.57 11.93
CA ASP A 56 15.47 -3.76 11.86
C ASP A 56 16.03 -3.51 13.27
N PRO A 57 17.21 -4.07 13.61
CA PRO A 57 17.78 -3.93 14.94
C PRO A 57 18.27 -2.51 15.27
N SER A 58 18.43 -1.67 14.25
CA SER A 58 18.82 -0.25 14.42
C SER A 58 17.63 0.63 14.79
N ASN A 59 16.40 0.11 14.64
CA ASN A 59 15.17 0.86 14.87
C ASN A 59 14.44 0.28 16.11
N ASN A 60 14.56 0.94 17.25
CA ASN A 60 13.88 0.59 18.50
C ASN A 60 12.36 0.84 18.47
N THR A 61 11.83 1.34 17.37
CA THR A 61 10.41 1.55 17.13
C THR A 61 9.84 0.38 16.32
N GLN A 62 8.51 0.26 16.29
CA GLN A 62 7.83 -0.75 15.48
C GLN A 62 8.32 -0.66 14.03
N SER A 63 8.68 -1.79 13.44
CA SER A 63 9.12 -1.92 12.04
C SER A 63 7.95 -2.35 11.15
N ILE A 64 8.16 -2.34 9.84
CA ILE A 64 7.22 -2.98 8.91
C ILE A 64 7.09 -4.48 9.21
N THR A 65 5.94 -5.05 8.93
CA THR A 65 5.64 -6.46 9.23
C THR A 65 6.26 -7.44 8.26
N GLY A 66 6.59 -7.01 7.03
CA GLY A 66 7.19 -7.84 5.98
C GLY A 66 8.07 -7.04 5.04
N ASN A 67 9.04 -7.71 4.40
CA ASN A 67 9.93 -7.10 3.42
C ASN A 67 9.43 -7.21 1.98
N GLU A 68 8.66 -8.25 1.66
CA GLU A 68 8.08 -8.44 0.31
C GLU A 68 6.87 -7.52 0.15
N LEU A 69 7.05 -6.40 -0.55
CA LEU A 69 6.02 -5.40 -0.72
C LEU A 69 5.32 -5.55 -2.08
N ASN A 70 4.04 -5.21 -2.13
CA ASN A 70 3.23 -5.18 -3.36
C ASN A 70 2.93 -3.75 -3.80
N GLN A 71 2.73 -2.82 -2.86
CA GLN A 71 2.38 -1.43 -3.17
C GLN A 71 2.82 -0.48 -2.06
N VAL A 72 3.05 0.79 -2.43
CA VAL A 72 3.23 1.91 -1.52
C VAL A 72 2.35 3.08 -1.97
N TYR A 73 1.64 3.69 -1.03
CA TYR A 73 0.68 4.75 -1.30
C TYR A 73 0.79 5.88 -0.29
N ALA A 74 1.03 7.10 -0.74
CA ALA A 74 1.04 8.29 0.12
C ALA A 74 -0.39 8.79 0.36
N ASP A 75 -0.80 8.87 1.62
CA ASP A 75 -2.11 9.37 2.00
C ASP A 75 -2.26 10.85 1.59
N PRO A 76 -3.28 11.21 0.78
CA PRO A 76 -3.46 12.58 0.31
C PRO A 76 -3.93 13.54 1.40
N LYS A 77 -4.40 13.04 2.56
CA LYS A 77 -4.93 13.85 3.66
C LYS A 77 -4.01 13.87 4.88
N ARG A 78 -3.23 12.78 5.11
CA ARG A 78 -2.47 12.52 6.35
C ARG A 78 -0.97 12.38 6.09
N PRO A 79 -0.13 12.56 7.11
CA PRO A 79 1.31 12.28 7.02
C PRO A 79 1.59 10.75 7.10
N ILE A 80 0.90 9.98 6.28
CA ILE A 80 0.95 8.51 6.32
C ILE A 80 1.38 7.97 4.95
N ILE A 81 2.28 7.01 4.99
CA ILE A 81 2.59 6.13 3.88
C ILE A 81 1.96 4.78 4.20
N TRP A 82 1.06 4.34 3.34
CA TRP A 82 0.44 3.02 3.39
C TRP A 82 1.28 2.02 2.60
N ILE A 83 1.49 0.83 3.14
CA ILE A 83 2.35 -0.19 2.56
C ILE A 83 1.61 -1.52 2.53
N ALA A 84 1.35 -2.03 1.33
CA ALA A 84 0.82 -3.37 1.09
C ALA A 84 1.96 -4.37 1.10
N THR A 85 1.81 -5.45 1.84
CA THR A 85 2.77 -6.56 1.86
C THR A 85 2.18 -7.81 1.24
N GLN A 86 3.04 -8.68 0.72
CA GLN A 86 2.61 -9.89 0.07
C GLN A 86 1.95 -10.90 1.03
N ARG A 87 2.36 -10.95 2.31
CA ARG A 87 1.87 -11.96 3.27
C ARG A 87 1.81 -11.48 4.72
N ASP A 88 2.15 -10.24 4.97
CA ASP A 88 2.31 -9.71 6.33
C ASP A 88 1.33 -8.57 6.65
N GLY A 89 0.30 -8.38 5.80
CA GLY A 89 -0.80 -7.42 6.00
C GLY A 89 -0.54 -6.03 5.44
N LEU A 90 -1.25 -5.06 5.99
CA LEU A 90 -1.15 -3.64 5.66
C LEU A 90 -0.39 -2.92 6.76
N ASN A 91 0.53 -2.03 6.38
CA ASN A 91 1.23 -1.15 7.30
C ASN A 91 0.91 0.31 7.01
N ALA A 92 0.88 1.13 8.05
CA ALA A 92 0.82 2.58 7.99
C ALA A 92 2.07 3.16 8.64
N TYR A 93 2.89 3.88 7.90
CA TYR A 93 4.02 4.63 8.44
C TYR A 93 3.66 6.10 8.57
N ASN A 94 3.57 6.61 9.79
CA ASN A 94 3.43 8.04 10.03
C ASN A 94 4.80 8.70 10.03
N TYR A 95 5.10 9.50 9.01
CA TYR A 95 6.42 10.12 8.85
C TYR A 95 6.65 11.35 9.72
N HIS A 96 5.64 11.87 10.43
CA HIS A 96 5.84 12.90 11.45
C HIS A 96 6.24 12.29 12.79
N SER A 97 5.52 11.27 13.27
CA SER A 97 5.87 10.55 14.51
C SER A 97 6.95 9.50 14.33
N GLN A 98 7.24 9.11 13.09
CA GLN A 98 8.18 8.04 12.72
C GLN A 98 7.78 6.67 13.30
N THR A 99 6.48 6.38 13.32
CA THR A 99 5.93 5.14 13.88
C THR A 99 5.22 4.32 12.82
N PHE A 100 5.31 2.99 12.94
CA PHE A 100 4.52 2.05 12.16
C PHE A 100 3.30 1.58 12.95
N THR A 101 2.19 1.42 12.25
CA THR A 101 0.99 0.71 12.72
C THR A 101 0.74 -0.44 11.76
N ALA A 102 0.51 -1.64 12.29
CA ALA A 102 0.23 -2.83 11.51
C ALA A 102 -1.25 -3.21 11.58
N TYR A 103 -1.81 -3.59 10.45
CA TYR A 103 -3.14 -4.18 10.33
C TYR A 103 -2.98 -5.57 9.74
N GLN A 104 -3.33 -6.58 10.53
CA GLN A 104 -3.18 -7.98 10.15
C GLN A 104 -4.50 -8.74 10.34
N ASN A 105 -4.61 -9.88 9.67
CA ASN A 105 -5.73 -10.79 9.90
C ASN A 105 -5.70 -11.34 11.32
N ASP A 106 -6.83 -11.22 12.01
CA ASP A 106 -7.11 -11.89 13.26
C ASP A 106 -8.39 -12.72 13.08
N PRO A 107 -8.31 -14.04 13.03
CA PRO A 107 -9.48 -14.92 12.84
C PRO A 107 -10.55 -14.78 13.93
N GLN A 108 -10.22 -14.22 15.09
CA GLN A 108 -11.16 -13.98 16.18
C GLN A 108 -11.81 -12.59 16.14
N ASN A 109 -11.28 -11.69 15.29
CA ASN A 109 -11.81 -10.35 15.11
C ASN A 109 -12.41 -10.17 13.72
N PRO A 110 -13.75 -10.21 13.56
CA PRO A 110 -14.40 -10.07 12.26
C PRO A 110 -14.24 -8.69 11.62
N ASN A 111 -13.69 -7.71 12.34
CA ASN A 111 -13.41 -6.37 11.83
C ASN A 111 -11.91 -6.17 11.53
N SER A 112 -11.10 -7.22 11.60
CA SER A 112 -9.70 -7.18 11.16
C SER A 112 -9.58 -7.37 9.66
N LEU A 113 -8.41 -7.13 9.08
CA LEU A 113 -8.10 -7.47 7.69
C LEU A 113 -8.42 -8.96 7.41
N ILE A 114 -9.12 -9.27 6.31
CA ILE A 114 -9.56 -10.65 6.03
C ILE A 114 -8.41 -11.60 5.65
N THR A 115 -7.35 -11.07 5.12
CA THR A 115 -6.11 -11.80 4.76
C THR A 115 -4.91 -10.87 4.80
N ASN A 116 -3.73 -11.41 5.05
CA ASN A 116 -2.49 -10.64 5.06
C ASN A 116 -1.88 -10.41 3.66
N ASP A 117 -2.51 -10.91 2.60
CA ASP A 117 -2.03 -10.76 1.23
C ASP A 117 -2.72 -9.56 0.56
N VAL A 118 -2.09 -8.39 0.67
CA VAL A 118 -2.61 -7.10 0.19
C VAL A 118 -1.93 -6.75 -1.13
N THR A 119 -2.71 -6.41 -2.16
CA THR A 119 -2.18 -6.14 -3.51
C THR A 119 -2.18 -4.66 -3.88
N ASP A 120 -3.22 -3.90 -3.51
CA ASP A 120 -3.33 -2.48 -3.88
C ASP A 120 -4.10 -1.68 -2.82
N ILE A 121 -3.89 -0.35 -2.82
CA ILE A 121 -4.46 0.58 -1.85
C ILE A 121 -4.79 1.90 -2.54
N VAL A 122 -5.99 2.42 -2.31
CA VAL A 122 -6.37 3.78 -2.71
C VAL A 122 -7.23 4.46 -1.65
N SER A 123 -7.10 5.77 -1.49
CA SER A 123 -8.00 6.54 -0.63
C SER A 123 -9.41 6.56 -1.18
N ALA A 124 -10.40 6.34 -0.32
CA ALA A 124 -11.79 6.56 -0.64
C ALA A 124 -12.04 8.08 -0.82
N GLN A 125 -12.68 8.46 -1.94
CA GLN A 125 -12.90 9.87 -2.28
C GLN A 125 -13.98 10.51 -1.42
N ASN A 126 -15.09 9.79 -1.20
CA ASN A 126 -16.29 10.31 -0.53
C ASN A 126 -16.31 10.05 0.98
N THR A 127 -15.35 9.31 1.52
CA THR A 127 -15.28 8.94 2.93
C THR A 127 -13.86 9.06 3.47
N ASP A 128 -13.71 8.90 4.78
CA ASP A 128 -12.39 8.94 5.44
C ASP A 128 -11.82 7.54 5.62
N GLY A 129 -11.61 6.84 4.51
CA GLY A 129 -11.17 5.46 4.49
C GLY A 129 -10.25 5.11 3.33
N LEU A 130 -9.93 3.84 3.27
CA LEU A 130 -9.16 3.23 2.19
C LEU A 130 -9.92 2.07 1.57
N TRP A 131 -9.85 1.97 0.25
CA TRP A 131 -10.13 0.75 -0.48
C TRP A 131 -8.84 -0.06 -0.65
N ILE A 132 -8.93 -1.35 -0.42
CA ILE A 132 -7.78 -2.25 -0.36
C ILE A 132 -8.12 -3.51 -1.15
N CYS A 133 -7.30 -3.87 -2.12
CA CYS A 133 -7.39 -5.14 -2.81
C CYS A 133 -6.64 -6.24 -2.06
N THR A 134 -7.18 -7.44 -2.09
CA THR A 134 -6.53 -8.64 -1.55
C THR A 134 -6.48 -9.74 -2.61
N TYR A 135 -5.42 -10.56 -2.60
CA TYR A 135 -5.18 -11.49 -3.70
C TYR A 135 -6.25 -12.58 -3.87
N TYR A 136 -6.89 -13.04 -2.78
CA TYR A 136 -7.85 -14.14 -2.81
C TYR A 136 -9.14 -13.92 -2.03
N ARG A 137 -9.40 -12.73 -1.49
CA ARG A 137 -10.51 -12.49 -0.56
C ARG A 137 -11.37 -11.28 -0.93
N GLY A 138 -11.22 -10.78 -2.15
CA GLY A 138 -11.98 -9.61 -2.64
C GLY A 138 -11.39 -8.30 -2.17
N ILE A 139 -12.24 -7.35 -1.81
CA ILE A 139 -11.89 -5.98 -1.47
C ILE A 139 -12.27 -5.69 -0.04
N GLU A 140 -11.44 -4.87 0.60
CA GLU A 140 -11.64 -4.36 1.94
C GLU A 140 -11.88 -2.85 1.91
N TYR A 141 -12.72 -2.38 2.82
CA TYR A 141 -12.77 -0.97 3.18
C TYR A 141 -12.27 -0.80 4.61
N LEU A 142 -11.23 0.00 4.80
CA LEU A 142 -10.75 0.40 6.12
C LEU A 142 -11.32 1.75 6.50
N ASP A 143 -12.10 1.81 7.56
CA ASP A 143 -12.42 3.05 8.26
C ASP A 143 -11.21 3.44 9.11
N ILE A 144 -10.51 4.51 8.72
CA ILE A 144 -9.24 4.92 9.35
C ILE A 144 -9.47 5.42 10.77
N ALA A 145 -10.62 6.03 11.05
CA ALA A 145 -10.91 6.59 12.39
C ALA A 145 -11.12 5.50 13.43
N THR A 146 -11.71 4.38 13.03
CA THR A 146 -12.03 3.26 13.95
C THR A 146 -11.06 2.08 13.83
N GLY A 147 -10.29 2.01 12.75
CA GLY A 147 -9.41 0.87 12.43
C GLY A 147 -10.16 -0.39 12.03
N LYS A 148 -11.45 -0.30 11.71
CA LYS A 148 -12.29 -1.44 11.36
C LYS A 148 -12.32 -1.68 9.86
N PHE A 149 -12.31 -2.96 9.49
CA PHE A 149 -12.46 -3.42 8.12
C PHE A 149 -13.88 -3.88 7.83
N THR A 150 -14.34 -3.58 6.62
CA THR A 150 -15.57 -4.13 6.03
C THR A 150 -15.18 -4.92 4.78
N HIS A 151 -15.72 -6.14 4.66
CA HIS A 151 -15.30 -7.10 3.63
C HIS A 151 -16.30 -7.15 2.48
N TYR A 152 -15.81 -7.00 1.25
CA TYR A 152 -16.55 -7.08 0.00
C TYR A 152 -16.02 -8.26 -0.82
N ASN A 153 -16.71 -9.38 -0.75
CA ASN A 153 -16.38 -10.64 -1.43
C ASN A 153 -17.65 -11.25 -2.06
N LYS A 154 -17.55 -12.38 -2.76
CA LYS A 154 -18.73 -13.00 -3.41
C LYS A 154 -19.87 -13.35 -2.46
N LYS A 155 -19.61 -13.52 -1.18
CA LYS A 155 -20.64 -13.76 -0.18
C LYS A 155 -21.43 -12.48 0.17
N THR A 156 -20.75 -11.33 0.22
CA THR A 156 -21.36 -10.02 0.56
C THR A 156 -21.77 -9.25 -0.69
N VAL A 157 -21.09 -9.46 -1.81
CA VAL A 157 -21.32 -8.86 -3.14
C VAL A 157 -21.34 -9.97 -4.19
N PRO A 158 -22.48 -10.66 -4.41
CA PRO A 158 -22.56 -11.81 -5.34
C PRO A 158 -22.22 -11.45 -6.79
N THR A 159 -22.33 -10.16 -7.15
CA THR A 159 -21.99 -9.65 -8.50
C THR A 159 -20.51 -9.37 -8.70
N LEU A 160 -19.68 -9.49 -7.67
CA LEU A 160 -18.22 -9.37 -7.81
C LEU A 160 -17.70 -10.46 -8.74
N GLU A 161 -17.03 -10.10 -9.83
CA GLU A 161 -16.58 -11.04 -10.87
C GLU A 161 -15.61 -12.09 -10.32
N SER A 162 -14.63 -11.65 -9.54
CA SER A 162 -13.64 -12.54 -8.92
C SER A 162 -13.20 -12.01 -7.56
N GLU A 163 -12.87 -12.90 -6.62
CA GLU A 163 -12.23 -12.54 -5.35
C GLU A 163 -10.70 -12.40 -5.48
N GLN A 164 -10.12 -12.74 -6.64
CA GLN A 164 -8.73 -12.49 -6.97
C GLN A 164 -8.57 -11.07 -7.48
N THR A 165 -8.59 -10.11 -6.57
CA THR A 165 -8.46 -8.69 -6.91
C THR A 165 -7.00 -8.26 -6.91
N TRP A 166 -6.63 -7.38 -7.85
CA TRP A 166 -5.24 -6.95 -8.03
C TRP A 166 -5.07 -5.45 -7.86
N THR A 167 -5.95 -4.66 -8.45
CA THR A 167 -5.88 -3.20 -8.39
C THR A 167 -7.26 -2.58 -8.23
N VAL A 168 -7.34 -1.39 -7.66
CA VAL A 168 -8.58 -0.67 -7.39
C VAL A 168 -8.42 0.82 -7.71
N LEU A 169 -9.49 1.40 -8.25
CA LEU A 169 -9.63 2.83 -8.46
C LEU A 169 -11.00 3.29 -7.93
N ASP A 170 -11.00 4.27 -7.02
CA ASP A 170 -12.21 4.98 -6.64
C ASP A 170 -12.48 6.09 -7.66
N GLY A 171 -13.57 5.99 -8.42
CA GLY A 171 -13.95 6.95 -9.46
C GLY A 171 -14.49 8.28 -8.91
N GLY A 172 -14.85 8.34 -7.62
CA GLY A 172 -15.44 9.53 -6.98
C GLY A 172 -16.92 9.78 -7.33
N ASP A 173 -17.49 9.00 -8.21
CA ASP A 173 -18.87 9.06 -8.73
C ASP A 173 -19.76 7.91 -8.23
N GLU A 174 -19.49 7.41 -7.03
CA GLU A 174 -20.09 6.21 -6.42
C GLU A 174 -19.68 4.88 -7.10
N ASN A 175 -18.74 4.91 -8.03
CA ASN A 175 -18.22 3.73 -8.69
C ASN A 175 -16.82 3.37 -8.19
N LEU A 176 -16.62 2.10 -7.95
CA LEU A 176 -15.34 1.50 -7.65
C LEU A 176 -14.96 0.56 -8.79
N TYR A 177 -13.83 0.82 -9.43
CA TYR A 177 -13.31 0.00 -10.53
C TYR A 177 -12.26 -0.96 -9.99
N ILE A 178 -12.43 -2.26 -10.28
CA ILE A 178 -11.61 -3.31 -9.70
C ILE A 178 -10.99 -4.14 -10.82
N GLY A 179 -9.68 -4.17 -10.89
CA GLY A 179 -8.95 -5.07 -11.78
C GLY A 179 -8.76 -6.43 -11.12
N HIS A 180 -9.12 -7.49 -11.85
CA HIS A 180 -9.03 -8.88 -11.39
C HIS A 180 -7.86 -9.61 -12.04
N VAL A 181 -7.29 -10.57 -11.33
CA VAL A 181 -6.33 -11.51 -11.92
C VAL A 181 -7.08 -12.45 -12.87
N ASN A 182 -6.73 -12.43 -14.17
CA ASN A 182 -7.30 -13.27 -15.23
C ASN A 182 -8.81 -13.14 -15.51
N SER A 183 -9.50 -12.10 -14.95
CA SER A 183 -10.96 -11.94 -15.13
C SER A 183 -11.36 -10.52 -15.58
N GLY A 184 -10.42 -9.73 -16.14
CA GLY A 184 -10.71 -8.37 -16.59
C GLY A 184 -10.95 -7.41 -15.42
N PHE A 185 -12.02 -6.60 -15.51
CA PHE A 185 -12.38 -5.64 -14.44
C PHE A 185 -13.89 -5.62 -14.20
N SER A 186 -14.29 -5.16 -13.04
CA SER A 186 -15.68 -4.90 -12.63
C SER A 186 -15.83 -3.53 -12.00
#